data_e280a75ba97e83f7a98d87798e1ed527
#
_entry.id   e280a75ba97e83f7a98d87798e1ed527
#
_cell.length_a   1.000
_cell.length_b   1.000
_cell.length_c   1.000
_cell.angle_alpha   90.00
_cell.angle_beta   90.00
_cell.angle_gamma   90.00
#
_symmetry.space_group_name_H-M   'P 1'
#
loop_
_entity.id
_entity.type
_entity.pdbx_description
1 polymer ?
#
loop_
_entity_poly.entity_id
_entity_poly.type
_entity_poly.pdbx_seq_one_letter_code
_entity_poly.pdbx_strand_id
1 'polypeptide(L)'
;MTEPELNTRLQTITPPDGAARAAAHAHWAALAKPLGGLGSLETMLEDAAALTGTPELDFARRAVLVLCADNGVVAQGVSQTDASVTRAVLQNLAARRTSVCQMAAAAHCSVVPVDMGIAGAPVPGVQDCRIAPGTKDFTCGPAMTRAQAVQAIGCGIALVREQKQQGVQLLATGEMGIGNTTTSSAVASVLLGAPVQSMTGRGAGLSDAGLARKIDAIRRGIAHNQPNPADPLDVLAKLGGFDIAGLCGVFLGGALEGVPILMDGFISSVAALCAVRLCPAAAKAVFASHVSAEPAAHMVLDALGKAPLITANLHLGEGTGAVASSPLWDMALAVYRGCYSFAEGGIAPYTPQC
;
A
#
# COMPACT_ATOMS: atom_id res chain seq x y z
N MET A 1 13.76 -2.43 -15.95
CA MET A 1 12.90 -3.61 -16.26
C MET A 1 11.99 -3.26 -17.43
N THR A 2 11.84 -4.13 -18.40
CA THR A 2 10.90 -4.03 -19.51
C THR A 2 9.55 -4.67 -19.15
N GLU A 3 8.50 -4.39 -19.93
CA GLU A 3 7.18 -4.99 -19.69
C GLU A 3 7.16 -6.53 -19.86
N PRO A 4 7.80 -7.14 -20.87
CA PRO A 4 7.95 -8.59 -20.96
C PRO A 4 8.67 -9.21 -19.74
N GLU A 5 9.71 -8.55 -19.24
CA GLU A 5 10.39 -9.00 -18.01
C GLU A 5 9.49 -8.92 -16.78
N LEU A 6 8.69 -7.85 -16.67
CA LEU A 6 7.68 -7.72 -15.61
C LEU A 6 6.69 -8.90 -15.70
N ASN A 7 6.08 -9.10 -16.86
CA ASN A 7 5.11 -10.19 -17.07
C ASN A 7 5.68 -11.56 -16.73
N THR A 8 6.92 -11.85 -17.17
CA THR A 8 7.62 -13.09 -16.82
C THR A 8 7.79 -13.26 -15.32
N ARG A 9 8.17 -12.20 -14.59
CA ARG A 9 8.28 -12.24 -13.12
C ARG A 9 6.94 -12.46 -12.44
N LEU A 10 5.87 -11.81 -12.90
CA LEU A 10 4.54 -11.96 -12.30
C LEU A 10 4.02 -13.39 -12.42
N GLN A 11 4.38 -14.12 -13.49
CA GLN A 11 4.03 -15.53 -13.66
C GLN A 11 4.72 -16.46 -12.64
N THR A 12 5.77 -16.02 -11.96
CA THR A 12 6.44 -16.80 -10.90
C THR A 12 5.77 -16.65 -9.53
N ILE A 13 4.78 -15.77 -9.38
CA ILE A 13 4.04 -15.62 -8.12
C ILE A 13 3.16 -16.85 -7.92
N THR A 14 3.51 -17.67 -6.93
CA THR A 14 2.75 -18.87 -6.57
C THR A 14 1.50 -18.52 -5.77
N PRO A 15 0.47 -19.37 -5.74
CA PRO A 15 -0.64 -19.25 -4.79
C PRO A 15 -0.15 -19.26 -3.34
N PRO A 16 -0.98 -18.78 -2.38
CA PRO A 16 -0.67 -18.90 -0.94
C PRO A 16 -0.52 -20.37 -0.54
N ASP A 17 0.38 -20.65 0.41
CA ASP A 17 0.62 -22.01 0.93
C ASP A 17 -0.53 -22.43 1.87
N GLY A 18 -1.39 -23.32 1.39
CA GLY A 18 -2.52 -23.82 2.16
C GLY A 18 -2.11 -24.71 3.34
N ALA A 19 -0.96 -25.39 3.27
CA ALA A 19 -0.48 -26.24 4.37
C ALA A 19 0.04 -25.37 5.53
N ALA A 20 0.80 -24.31 5.24
CA ALA A 20 1.27 -23.37 6.25
C ALA A 20 0.09 -22.63 6.90
N ARG A 21 -0.93 -22.24 6.11
CA ARG A 21 -2.16 -21.66 6.66
C ARG A 21 -2.89 -22.61 7.60
N ALA A 22 -3.10 -23.86 7.18
CA ALA A 22 -3.77 -24.87 7.99
C ALA A 22 -3.01 -25.16 9.30
N ALA A 23 -1.66 -25.20 9.23
CA ALA A 23 -0.83 -25.37 10.41
C ALA A 23 -0.97 -24.20 11.41
N ALA A 24 -0.97 -22.95 10.92
CA ALA A 24 -1.21 -21.76 11.75
C ALA A 24 -2.62 -21.77 12.36
N HIS A 25 -3.64 -22.14 11.59
CA HIS A 25 -5.00 -22.30 12.09
C HIS A 25 -5.10 -23.37 13.19
N ALA A 26 -4.49 -24.54 12.97
CA ALA A 26 -4.45 -25.62 13.96
C ALA A 26 -3.73 -25.18 15.24
N HIS A 27 -2.64 -24.40 15.12
CA HIS A 27 -1.96 -23.82 16.27
C HIS A 27 -2.89 -22.90 17.08
N TRP A 28 -3.58 -21.97 16.41
CA TRP A 28 -4.58 -21.10 17.05
C TRP A 28 -5.67 -21.89 17.76
N ALA A 29 -6.17 -22.95 17.14
CA ALA A 29 -7.23 -23.80 17.74
C ALA A 29 -6.74 -24.61 18.94
N ALA A 30 -5.45 -24.87 19.06
CA ALA A 30 -4.85 -25.58 20.19
C ALA A 30 -4.65 -24.70 21.44
N LEU A 31 -4.61 -23.38 21.29
CA LEU A 31 -4.42 -22.45 22.41
C LEU A 31 -5.68 -22.37 23.28
N ALA A 32 -5.48 -22.32 24.61
CA ALA A 32 -6.55 -22.31 25.61
C ALA A 32 -7.31 -20.96 25.65
N LYS A 33 -8.07 -20.67 24.61
CA LYS A 33 -8.88 -19.48 24.40
C LYS A 33 -10.14 -19.81 23.61
N PRO A 34 -11.17 -18.94 23.57
CA PRO A 34 -12.30 -19.11 22.67
C PRO A 34 -11.85 -19.24 21.22
N LEU A 35 -12.43 -20.18 20.46
CA LEU A 35 -12.14 -20.36 19.04
C LEU A 35 -12.44 -19.07 18.26
N GLY A 36 -11.48 -18.61 17.45
CA GLY A 36 -11.61 -17.36 16.71
C GLY A 36 -11.70 -16.09 17.57
N GLY A 37 -11.36 -16.18 18.88
CA GLY A 37 -11.59 -15.10 19.86
C GLY A 37 -10.84 -13.79 19.58
N LEU A 38 -9.76 -13.81 18.78
CA LEU A 38 -9.05 -12.61 18.33
C LEU A 38 -9.48 -12.18 16.91
N GLY A 39 -10.42 -12.87 16.28
CA GLY A 39 -11.01 -12.47 15.00
C GLY A 39 -9.99 -12.21 13.90
N SER A 40 -10.01 -11.01 13.33
CA SER A 40 -9.12 -10.64 12.21
C SER A 40 -7.63 -10.76 12.53
N LEU A 41 -7.21 -10.70 13.80
CA LEU A 41 -5.80 -10.88 14.16
C LEU A 41 -5.33 -12.32 13.98
N GLU A 42 -6.20 -13.31 14.19
CA GLU A 42 -5.89 -14.71 13.89
C GLU A 42 -5.77 -14.94 12.39
N THR A 43 -6.79 -14.51 11.62
CA THR A 43 -6.80 -14.63 10.15
C THR A 43 -5.61 -13.93 9.51
N MET A 44 -5.20 -12.79 10.04
CA MET A 44 -4.03 -12.04 9.58
C MET A 44 -2.75 -12.87 9.69
N LEU A 45 -2.52 -13.56 10.82
CA LEU A 45 -1.35 -14.42 10.98
C LEU A 45 -1.43 -15.70 10.16
N GLU A 46 -2.64 -16.28 9.98
CA GLU A 46 -2.86 -17.41 9.08
C GLU A 46 -2.52 -17.03 7.62
N ASP A 47 -2.95 -15.84 7.16
CA ASP A 47 -2.63 -15.33 5.82
C ASP A 47 -1.14 -15.03 5.68
N ALA A 48 -0.50 -14.51 6.74
CA ALA A 48 0.94 -14.30 6.76
C ALA A 48 1.71 -15.63 6.69
N ALA A 49 1.26 -16.67 7.40
CA ALA A 49 1.82 -18.01 7.29
C ALA A 49 1.68 -18.58 5.86
N ALA A 50 0.51 -18.39 5.24
CA ALA A 50 0.29 -18.80 3.86
C ALA A 50 1.18 -18.06 2.85
N LEU A 51 1.50 -16.79 3.12
CA LEU A 51 2.41 -15.99 2.28
C LEU A 51 3.86 -16.42 2.44
N THR A 52 4.31 -16.62 3.69
CA THR A 52 5.71 -16.93 4.02
C THR A 52 6.06 -18.42 3.86
N GLY A 53 5.05 -19.32 3.76
CA GLY A 53 5.22 -20.77 3.65
C GLY A 53 5.59 -21.44 4.99
N THR A 54 5.39 -20.76 6.14
CA THR A 54 5.68 -21.32 7.46
C THR A 54 4.72 -20.78 8.52
N PRO A 55 4.28 -21.59 9.50
CA PRO A 55 3.53 -21.11 10.66
C PRO A 55 4.43 -20.43 11.71
N GLU A 56 5.75 -20.55 11.57
CA GLU A 56 6.73 -19.93 12.46
C GLU A 56 6.98 -18.49 12.00
N LEU A 57 6.16 -17.57 12.49
CA LEU A 57 6.15 -16.17 12.07
C LEU A 57 7.08 -15.31 12.94
N ASP A 58 7.81 -14.39 12.30
CA ASP A 58 8.55 -13.33 12.97
C ASP A 58 8.44 -12.03 12.16
N PHE A 59 8.13 -10.92 12.86
CA PHE A 59 7.95 -9.59 12.27
C PHE A 59 8.66 -8.51 13.09
N ALA A 60 9.71 -8.91 13.85
CA ALA A 60 10.46 -7.97 14.68
C ALA A 60 11.20 -6.92 13.84
N ARG A 61 11.74 -7.31 12.68
CA ARG A 61 12.38 -6.38 11.75
C ARG A 61 11.36 -5.87 10.73
N ARG A 62 11.01 -4.59 10.87
CA ARG A 62 10.00 -3.95 10.02
C ARG A 62 10.45 -2.59 9.51
N ALA A 63 9.93 -2.21 8.34
CA ALA A 63 10.20 -0.91 7.75
C ALA A 63 8.96 -0.33 7.05
N VAL A 64 8.87 0.99 6.99
CA VAL A 64 7.90 1.71 6.14
C VAL A 64 8.65 2.33 4.96
N LEU A 65 8.23 1.99 3.75
CA LEU A 65 8.71 2.58 2.50
C LEU A 65 7.83 3.78 2.19
N VAL A 66 8.38 5.00 2.23
CA VAL A 66 7.64 6.22 1.90
C VAL A 66 8.07 6.70 0.52
N LEU A 67 7.26 6.40 -0.49
CA LEU A 67 7.54 6.72 -1.89
C LEU A 67 7.06 8.13 -2.22
N CYS A 68 7.97 9.00 -2.64
CA CYS A 68 7.70 10.41 -2.85
C CYS A 68 7.84 10.78 -4.34
N ALA A 69 6.83 11.48 -4.89
CA ALA A 69 6.86 11.94 -6.28
C ALA A 69 6.05 13.21 -6.50
N ASP A 70 6.47 14.04 -7.45
CA ASP A 70 5.69 15.17 -7.93
C ASP A 70 4.63 14.73 -8.94
N ASN A 71 3.41 15.27 -8.83
CA ASN A 71 2.30 14.98 -9.72
C ASN A 71 1.94 16.23 -10.54
N GLY A 72 2.08 16.17 -11.87
CA GLY A 72 1.88 17.32 -12.77
C GLY A 72 0.47 17.89 -12.75
N VAL A 73 -0.55 17.10 -12.36
CA VAL A 73 -1.93 17.56 -12.23
C VAL A 73 -2.12 18.67 -11.19
N VAL A 74 -1.14 18.92 -10.32
CA VAL A 74 -1.13 20.06 -9.39
C VAL A 74 -1.30 21.40 -10.10
N ALA A 75 -0.82 21.52 -11.35
CA ALA A 75 -1.03 22.69 -12.20
C ALA A 75 -2.52 23.05 -12.41
N GLN A 76 -3.44 22.13 -12.20
CA GLN A 76 -4.88 22.35 -12.30
C GLN A 76 -5.52 22.94 -11.02
N GLY A 77 -4.73 23.30 -10.01
CA GLY A 77 -5.23 23.86 -8.74
C GLY A 77 -6.07 22.86 -7.94
N VAL A 78 -5.68 21.59 -7.96
CA VAL A 78 -6.34 20.46 -7.29
C VAL A 78 -5.83 20.21 -5.86
N SER A 79 -4.98 21.08 -5.38
CA SER A 79 -4.43 21.06 -4.00
C SER A 79 -4.37 22.47 -3.42
N GLN A 80 -4.30 22.59 -2.09
CA GLN A 80 -4.09 23.88 -1.40
C GLN A 80 -2.63 24.34 -1.51
N THR A 81 -1.70 23.44 -1.79
CA THR A 81 -0.26 23.69 -1.85
C THR A 81 0.30 23.24 -3.20
N ASP A 82 1.49 23.68 -3.52
CA ASP A 82 2.21 23.32 -4.73
C ASP A 82 3.22 22.16 -4.49
N ALA A 83 3.93 21.76 -5.53
CA ALA A 83 4.89 20.66 -5.49
C ALA A 83 6.09 20.90 -4.56
N SER A 84 6.39 22.16 -4.16
CA SER A 84 7.49 22.47 -3.24
C SER A 84 7.32 21.77 -1.88
N VAL A 85 6.07 21.54 -1.46
CA VAL A 85 5.74 20.84 -0.22
C VAL A 85 6.17 19.38 -0.29
N THR A 86 6.03 18.69 -1.43
CA THR A 86 6.53 17.32 -1.60
C THR A 86 8.01 17.23 -1.28
N ARG A 87 8.81 18.13 -1.83
CA ARG A 87 10.27 18.18 -1.56
C ARG A 87 10.58 18.51 -0.09
N ALA A 88 9.86 19.48 0.49
CA ALA A 88 10.05 19.86 1.88
C ALA A 88 9.76 18.69 2.84
N VAL A 89 8.69 17.93 2.58
CA VAL A 89 8.35 16.73 3.37
C VAL A 89 9.40 15.65 3.17
N LEU A 90 9.88 15.40 1.94
CA LEU A 90 10.95 14.42 1.70
C LEU A 90 12.23 14.76 2.49
N GLN A 91 12.63 16.04 2.55
CA GLN A 91 13.75 16.50 3.36
C GLN A 91 13.53 16.24 4.86
N ASN A 92 12.31 16.45 5.35
CA ASN A 92 11.94 16.18 6.75
C ASN A 92 11.82 14.68 7.06
N LEU A 93 11.43 13.85 6.09
CA LEU A 93 11.51 12.38 6.19
C LEU A 93 12.96 11.92 6.36
N ALA A 94 13.88 12.44 5.54
CA ALA A 94 15.31 12.15 5.68
C ALA A 94 15.86 12.60 7.04
N ALA A 95 15.41 13.75 7.54
CA ALA A 95 15.77 14.28 8.85
C ALA A 95 15.02 13.63 10.03
N ARG A 96 14.14 12.63 9.78
CA ARG A 96 13.35 11.92 10.82
C ARG A 96 12.39 12.83 11.62
N ARG A 97 11.77 13.81 10.97
CA ARG A 97 10.98 14.87 11.63
C ARG A 97 9.49 14.83 11.29
N THR A 98 9.04 13.96 10.39
CA THR A 98 7.63 13.88 9.97
C THR A 98 6.81 13.02 10.94
N SER A 99 5.48 13.04 10.77
CA SER A 99 4.54 12.28 11.61
C SER A 99 4.83 10.78 11.59
N VAL A 100 5.05 10.20 10.40
CA VAL A 100 5.37 8.78 10.30
C VAL A 100 6.70 8.45 11.00
N CYS A 101 7.68 9.34 10.99
CA CYS A 101 8.95 9.11 11.67
C CYS A 101 8.77 8.98 13.19
N GLN A 102 7.92 9.82 13.80
CA GLN A 102 7.63 9.74 15.23
C GLN A 102 6.83 8.47 15.58
N MET A 103 5.82 8.14 14.77
CA MET A 103 5.03 6.92 14.96
C MET A 103 5.88 5.66 14.74
N ALA A 104 6.73 5.66 13.74
CA ALA A 104 7.62 4.54 13.43
C ALA A 104 8.65 4.28 14.56
N ALA A 105 9.17 5.35 15.18
CA ALA A 105 10.04 5.22 16.35
C ALA A 105 9.33 4.53 17.51
N ALA A 106 8.07 4.92 17.79
CA ALA A 106 7.25 4.30 18.84
C ALA A 106 6.87 2.84 18.52
N ALA A 107 6.72 2.51 17.22
CA ALA A 107 6.36 1.18 16.73
C ALA A 107 7.57 0.31 16.36
N HIS A 108 8.79 0.71 16.71
CA HIS A 108 10.03 0.01 16.35
C HIS A 108 10.15 -0.31 14.85
N CYS A 109 9.73 0.62 14.01
CA CYS A 109 9.71 0.51 12.55
C CYS A 109 10.76 1.45 11.94
N SER A 110 11.56 0.96 11.01
CA SER A 110 12.49 1.80 10.26
C SER A 110 11.75 2.59 9.18
N VAL A 111 12.16 3.85 8.93
CA VAL A 111 11.59 4.65 7.84
C VAL A 111 12.58 4.71 6.69
N VAL A 112 12.13 4.38 5.49
CA VAL A 112 12.92 4.41 4.26
C VAL A 112 12.28 5.44 3.31
N PRO A 113 12.76 6.70 3.28
CA PRO A 113 12.29 7.68 2.31
C PRO A 113 12.85 7.37 0.93
N VAL A 114 12.00 7.40 -0.10
CA VAL A 114 12.34 7.05 -1.48
C VAL A 114 11.90 8.17 -2.41
N ASP A 115 12.82 8.68 -3.23
CA ASP A 115 12.52 9.63 -4.31
C ASP A 115 12.19 8.85 -5.59
N MET A 116 10.91 8.84 -5.97
CA MET A 116 10.43 8.21 -7.21
C MET A 116 10.40 9.19 -8.38
N GLY A 117 10.47 10.49 -8.11
CA GLY A 117 10.43 11.51 -9.14
C GLY A 117 10.05 12.89 -8.59
N ILE A 118 10.94 13.52 -7.85
CA ILE A 118 10.80 14.89 -7.38
C ILE A 118 11.73 15.81 -8.18
N ALA A 119 11.24 16.97 -8.57
CA ALA A 119 12.04 17.97 -9.28
C ALA A 119 13.17 18.52 -8.41
N GLY A 120 14.33 18.79 -9.03
CA GLY A 120 15.51 19.37 -8.37
C GLY A 120 16.57 18.33 -8.01
N ALA A 121 17.56 18.74 -7.22
CA ALA A 121 18.71 17.91 -6.84
C ALA A 121 18.30 16.77 -5.88
N PRO A 122 19.03 15.63 -5.87
CA PRO A 122 18.81 14.56 -4.89
C PRO A 122 18.87 15.07 -3.45
N VAL A 123 18.11 14.44 -2.56
CA VAL A 123 18.10 14.76 -1.13
C VAL A 123 19.01 13.76 -0.41
N PRO A 124 20.02 14.19 0.35
CA PRO A 124 20.87 13.29 1.12
C PRO A 124 20.07 12.43 2.10
N GLY A 125 20.40 11.14 2.23
CA GLY A 125 19.72 10.21 3.11
C GLY A 125 18.38 9.66 2.56
N VAL A 126 18.07 9.97 1.30
CA VAL A 126 16.90 9.44 0.57
C VAL A 126 17.38 8.43 -0.47
N GLN A 127 16.67 7.32 -0.60
CA GLN A 127 16.94 6.34 -1.64
C GLN A 127 16.51 6.90 -3.00
N ASP A 128 17.42 6.96 -3.95
CA ASP A 128 17.16 7.49 -5.29
C ASP A 128 16.61 6.37 -6.20
N CYS A 129 15.33 6.47 -6.51
CA CYS A 129 14.61 5.63 -7.47
C CYS A 129 13.91 6.49 -8.54
N ARG A 130 14.46 7.67 -8.81
CA ARG A 130 13.86 8.69 -9.65
C ARG A 130 13.66 8.22 -11.09
N ILE A 131 12.41 8.26 -11.56
CA ILE A 131 12.01 7.91 -12.91
C ILE A 131 12.14 9.11 -13.84
N ALA A 132 11.61 10.25 -13.40
CA ALA A 132 11.68 11.55 -14.08
C ALA A 132 11.38 12.65 -13.05
N PRO A 133 11.61 13.96 -13.38
CA PRO A 133 11.27 15.08 -12.49
C PRO A 133 9.74 15.32 -12.41
N GLY A 134 9.01 14.40 -11.78
CA GLY A 134 7.55 14.41 -11.70
C GLY A 134 6.85 13.85 -12.95
N THR A 135 5.55 13.58 -12.80
CA THR A 135 4.68 13.22 -13.94
C THR A 135 4.25 14.47 -14.71
N LYS A 136 3.70 14.26 -15.90
CA LYS A 136 3.01 15.32 -16.66
C LYS A 136 1.58 15.53 -16.11
N ASP A 137 1.00 16.66 -16.50
CA ASP A 137 -0.42 16.93 -16.25
C ASP A 137 -1.28 16.04 -17.14
N PHE A 138 -1.99 15.09 -16.54
CA PHE A 138 -2.82 14.13 -17.27
C PHE A 138 -4.05 14.78 -17.94
N THR A 139 -4.35 16.03 -17.67
CA THR A 139 -5.42 16.75 -18.39
C THR A 139 -5.02 17.15 -19.81
N CYS A 140 -3.70 17.13 -20.10
CA CYS A 140 -3.12 17.54 -21.39
C CYS A 140 -2.50 16.36 -22.16
N GLY A 141 -2.45 15.16 -21.59
CA GLY A 141 -1.86 13.97 -22.19
C GLY A 141 -1.57 12.93 -21.12
N PRO A 142 -0.97 11.77 -21.41
CA PRO A 142 -0.62 10.77 -20.42
C PRO A 142 0.30 11.32 -19.32
N ALA A 143 0.04 10.96 -18.05
CA ALA A 143 0.87 11.35 -16.91
C ALA A 143 2.33 10.91 -17.06
N MET A 144 2.53 9.71 -17.59
CA MET A 144 3.84 9.14 -17.87
C MET A 144 3.76 8.20 -19.08
N THR A 145 4.92 7.80 -19.62
CA THR A 145 4.94 6.73 -20.62
C THR A 145 4.71 5.37 -19.98
N ARG A 146 4.20 4.40 -20.75
CA ARG A 146 4.05 3.01 -20.27
C ARG A 146 5.38 2.41 -19.79
N ALA A 147 6.48 2.73 -20.46
CA ALA A 147 7.82 2.31 -20.03
C ALA A 147 8.22 2.89 -18.68
N GLN A 148 7.88 4.15 -18.40
CA GLN A 148 8.11 4.78 -17.09
C GLN A 148 7.27 4.15 -15.98
N ALA A 149 6.02 3.80 -16.25
CA ALA A 149 5.18 3.07 -15.29
C ALA A 149 5.78 1.71 -14.96
N VAL A 150 6.23 0.94 -15.96
CA VAL A 150 6.95 -0.34 -15.76
C VAL A 150 8.24 -0.15 -14.97
N GLN A 151 8.99 0.90 -15.25
CA GLN A 151 10.22 1.22 -14.52
C GLN A 151 9.93 1.52 -13.04
N ALA A 152 8.90 2.32 -12.74
CA ALA A 152 8.48 2.64 -11.37
C ALA A 152 8.02 1.37 -10.61
N ILE A 153 7.21 0.51 -11.25
CA ILE A 153 6.84 -0.80 -10.71
C ILE A 153 8.11 -1.63 -10.40
N GLY A 154 9.06 -1.65 -11.34
CA GLY A 154 10.33 -2.36 -11.17
C GLY A 154 11.14 -1.86 -9.98
N CYS A 155 11.16 -0.56 -9.74
CA CYS A 155 11.79 0.01 -8.55
C CYS A 155 11.10 -0.46 -7.27
N GLY A 156 9.77 -0.45 -7.21
CA GLY A 156 9.03 -0.97 -6.06
C GLY A 156 9.34 -2.43 -5.74
N ILE A 157 9.39 -3.29 -6.76
CA ILE A 157 9.79 -4.72 -6.60
C ILE A 157 11.23 -4.83 -6.09
N ALA A 158 12.14 -4.01 -6.60
CA ALA A 158 13.55 -4.03 -6.18
C ALA A 158 13.71 -3.58 -4.73
N LEU A 159 12.97 -2.54 -4.29
CA LEU A 159 12.95 -2.07 -2.91
C LEU A 159 12.55 -3.18 -1.92
N VAL A 160 11.51 -3.95 -2.22
CA VAL A 160 11.09 -5.06 -1.35
C VAL A 160 12.18 -6.12 -1.25
N ARG A 161 12.79 -6.50 -2.38
CA ARG A 161 13.90 -7.46 -2.39
C ARG A 161 15.08 -6.99 -1.56
N GLU A 162 15.47 -5.71 -1.70
CA GLU A 162 16.55 -5.11 -0.94
C GLU A 162 16.25 -5.14 0.56
N GLN A 163 15.05 -4.72 0.97
CA GLN A 163 14.64 -4.75 2.38
C GLN A 163 14.64 -6.18 2.94
N LYS A 164 14.16 -7.16 2.18
CA LYS A 164 14.22 -8.57 2.57
C LYS A 164 15.68 -9.05 2.77
N GLN A 165 16.58 -8.68 1.86
CA GLN A 165 18.01 -9.00 1.98
C GLN A 165 18.65 -8.38 3.22
N GLN A 166 18.15 -7.22 3.69
CA GLN A 166 18.55 -6.59 4.95
C GLN A 166 17.88 -7.22 6.18
N GLY A 167 17.06 -8.27 5.98
CA GLY A 167 16.39 -9.02 7.03
C GLY A 167 15.06 -8.43 7.48
N VAL A 168 14.47 -7.49 6.72
CA VAL A 168 13.12 -6.98 7.00
C VAL A 168 12.08 -8.07 6.69
N GLN A 169 11.17 -8.29 7.62
CA GLN A 169 10.18 -9.37 7.62
C GLN A 169 8.74 -8.84 7.43
N LEU A 170 8.51 -7.55 7.68
CA LEU A 170 7.24 -6.87 7.53
C LEU A 170 7.48 -5.49 6.93
N LEU A 171 6.83 -5.17 5.83
CA LEU A 171 6.91 -3.85 5.21
C LEU A 171 5.57 -3.11 5.33
N ALA A 172 5.65 -1.81 5.53
CA ALA A 172 4.53 -0.89 5.44
C ALA A 172 4.68 0.00 4.21
N THR A 173 3.58 0.35 3.57
CA THR A 173 3.55 1.35 2.50
C THR A 173 3.28 2.72 3.09
N GLY A 174 3.93 3.73 2.52
CA GLY A 174 3.68 5.14 2.73
C GLY A 174 3.94 5.91 1.44
N GLU A 175 3.43 7.10 1.36
CA GLU A 175 3.59 7.94 0.19
C GLU A 175 3.63 9.43 0.56
N MET A 176 4.22 10.22 -0.32
CA MET A 176 4.14 11.68 -0.27
C MET A 176 4.19 12.26 -1.69
N GLY A 177 3.12 12.91 -2.09
CA GLY A 177 3.05 13.55 -3.39
C GLY A 177 1.87 14.51 -3.46
N ILE A 178 2.13 15.82 -3.45
CA ILE A 178 1.03 16.78 -3.62
C ILE A 178 0.31 16.47 -4.92
N GLY A 179 -1.02 16.34 -4.85
CA GLY A 179 -1.87 15.96 -5.99
C GLY A 179 -2.15 14.46 -6.15
N ASN A 180 -1.49 13.57 -5.40
CA ASN A 180 -1.65 12.12 -5.56
C ASN A 180 -3.03 11.57 -5.16
N THR A 181 -3.79 12.25 -4.31
CA THR A 181 -5.21 11.91 -4.09
C THR A 181 -6.05 12.15 -5.36
N THR A 182 -5.64 13.08 -6.23
CA THR A 182 -6.30 13.32 -7.52
C THR A 182 -6.00 12.20 -8.51
N THR A 183 -4.73 11.81 -8.64
CA THR A 183 -4.31 10.68 -9.49
C THR A 183 -4.93 9.37 -8.99
N SER A 184 -4.96 9.13 -7.69
CA SER A 184 -5.61 7.95 -7.08
C SER A 184 -7.10 7.90 -7.37
N SER A 185 -7.82 9.03 -7.21
CA SER A 185 -9.25 9.09 -7.55
C SER A 185 -9.52 8.84 -9.03
N ALA A 186 -8.64 9.34 -9.92
CA ALA A 186 -8.74 9.10 -11.36
C ALA A 186 -8.54 7.61 -11.71
N VAL A 187 -7.47 7.00 -11.20
CA VAL A 187 -7.16 5.58 -11.39
C VAL A 187 -8.28 4.70 -10.84
N ALA A 188 -8.72 4.94 -9.61
CA ALA A 188 -9.77 4.16 -8.97
C ALA A 188 -11.12 4.29 -9.70
N SER A 189 -11.48 5.49 -10.18
CA SER A 189 -12.71 5.71 -10.97
C SER A 189 -12.74 4.81 -12.21
N VAL A 190 -11.62 4.71 -12.92
CA VAL A 190 -11.53 3.89 -14.15
C VAL A 190 -11.52 2.40 -13.82
N LEU A 191 -10.69 1.95 -12.88
CA LEU A 191 -10.56 0.53 -12.55
C LEU A 191 -11.82 -0.07 -11.94
N LEU A 192 -12.62 0.73 -11.23
CA LEU A 192 -13.87 0.29 -10.60
C LEU A 192 -15.11 0.64 -11.44
N GLY A 193 -14.97 1.39 -12.54
CA GLY A 193 -16.11 1.88 -13.34
C GLY A 193 -17.04 2.78 -12.53
N ALA A 194 -16.51 3.48 -11.51
CA ALA A 194 -17.29 4.27 -10.57
C ALA A 194 -17.31 5.76 -10.96
N PRO A 195 -18.40 6.49 -10.65
CA PRO A 195 -18.49 7.92 -10.91
C PRO A 195 -17.37 8.70 -10.22
N VAL A 196 -16.72 9.64 -10.93
CA VAL A 196 -15.62 10.44 -10.40
C VAL A 196 -15.99 11.15 -9.09
N GLN A 197 -17.23 11.62 -8.94
CA GLN A 197 -17.69 12.29 -7.72
C GLN A 197 -17.62 11.41 -6.49
N SER A 198 -18.02 10.15 -6.58
CA SER A 198 -17.99 9.21 -5.45
C SER A 198 -16.58 8.76 -5.09
N MET A 199 -15.64 8.88 -6.04
CA MET A 199 -14.24 8.49 -5.87
C MET A 199 -13.34 9.64 -5.43
N THR A 200 -13.86 10.88 -5.35
CA THR A 200 -13.02 12.07 -5.13
C THR A 200 -13.33 12.74 -3.81
N GLY A 201 -12.34 12.77 -2.91
CA GLY A 201 -12.37 13.50 -1.66
C GLY A 201 -11.63 14.83 -1.71
N ARG A 202 -11.64 15.52 -0.56
CA ARG A 202 -11.00 16.84 -0.39
C ARG A 202 -9.48 16.77 -0.23
N GLY A 203 -8.92 15.57 -0.10
CA GLY A 203 -7.51 15.41 0.21
C GLY A 203 -7.11 16.21 1.45
N ALA A 204 -6.08 17.04 1.36
CA ALA A 204 -5.60 17.90 2.44
C ALA A 204 -6.53 19.10 2.74
N GLY A 205 -7.84 18.98 2.54
CA GLY A 205 -8.82 19.98 3.00
C GLY A 205 -9.23 21.04 1.95
N LEU A 206 -9.41 20.66 0.68
CA LEU A 206 -9.92 21.55 -0.34
C LEU A 206 -11.30 22.15 0.00
N SER A 207 -11.50 23.42 -0.40
CA SER A 207 -12.82 24.07 -0.42
C SER A 207 -13.77 23.39 -1.42
N ASP A 208 -15.06 23.73 -1.39
CA ASP A 208 -16.04 23.23 -2.36
C ASP A 208 -15.65 23.57 -3.81
N ALA A 209 -15.18 24.79 -4.05
CA ALA A 209 -14.68 25.21 -5.35
C ALA A 209 -13.43 24.42 -5.76
N GLY A 210 -12.52 24.12 -4.82
CA GLY A 210 -11.34 23.28 -5.05
C GLY A 210 -11.72 21.83 -5.38
N LEU A 211 -12.68 21.26 -4.66
CA LEU A 211 -13.20 19.93 -4.94
C LEU A 211 -13.86 19.85 -6.33
N ALA A 212 -14.64 20.87 -6.70
CA ALA A 212 -15.25 20.92 -8.03
C ALA A 212 -14.19 20.97 -9.14
N ARG A 213 -13.12 21.77 -8.97
CA ARG A 213 -11.98 21.78 -9.92
C ARG A 213 -11.27 20.43 -10.00
N LYS A 214 -11.07 19.77 -8.86
CA LYS A 214 -10.44 18.43 -8.80
C LYS A 214 -11.26 17.40 -9.58
N ILE A 215 -12.57 17.36 -9.37
CA ILE A 215 -13.51 16.49 -10.10
C ILE A 215 -13.48 16.79 -11.60
N ASP A 216 -13.49 18.07 -11.99
CA ASP A 216 -13.41 18.49 -13.40
C ASP A 216 -12.07 18.07 -14.03
N ALA A 217 -10.95 18.29 -13.36
CA ALA A 217 -9.63 17.87 -13.86
C ALA A 217 -9.57 16.35 -14.10
N ILE A 218 -10.11 15.55 -13.18
CA ILE A 218 -10.17 14.08 -13.33
C ILE A 218 -11.03 13.71 -14.54
N ARG A 219 -12.21 14.30 -14.70
CA ARG A 219 -13.10 14.02 -15.85
C ARG A 219 -12.42 14.36 -17.19
N ARG A 220 -11.81 15.54 -17.29
CA ARG A 220 -11.06 15.96 -18.49
C ARG A 220 -9.91 15.00 -18.78
N GLY A 221 -9.15 14.60 -17.77
CA GLY A 221 -8.04 13.67 -17.92
C GLY A 221 -8.49 12.29 -18.41
N ILE A 222 -9.58 11.74 -17.86
CA ILE A 222 -10.16 10.46 -18.32
C ILE A 222 -10.67 10.58 -19.75
N ALA A 223 -11.41 11.65 -20.05
CA ALA A 223 -11.96 11.87 -21.40
C ALA A 223 -10.86 12.07 -22.45
N HIS A 224 -9.79 12.79 -22.12
CA HIS A 224 -8.68 13.07 -23.02
C HIS A 224 -7.83 11.81 -23.30
N ASN A 225 -7.48 11.04 -22.27
CA ASN A 225 -6.55 9.91 -22.40
C ASN A 225 -7.26 8.59 -22.74
N GLN A 226 -8.56 8.47 -22.53
CA GLN A 226 -9.34 7.26 -22.80
C GLN A 226 -8.64 5.98 -22.27
N PRO A 227 -8.36 5.89 -20.97
CA PRO A 227 -7.66 4.73 -20.40
C PRO A 227 -8.48 3.46 -20.55
N ASN A 228 -7.81 2.34 -20.85
CA ASN A 228 -8.44 1.03 -20.95
C ASN A 228 -8.61 0.43 -19.54
N PRO A 229 -9.82 0.28 -18.99
CA PRO A 229 -10.04 -0.26 -17.65
C PRO A 229 -9.62 -1.74 -17.48
N ALA A 230 -9.47 -2.46 -18.58
CA ALA A 230 -8.97 -3.84 -18.58
C ALA A 230 -7.44 -3.95 -18.55
N ASP A 231 -6.72 -2.82 -18.72
CA ASP A 231 -5.26 -2.76 -18.67
C ASP A 231 -4.80 -1.80 -17.54
N PRO A 232 -4.55 -2.30 -16.33
CA PRO A 232 -4.14 -1.46 -15.21
C PRO A 232 -2.86 -0.67 -15.46
N LEU A 233 -1.97 -1.17 -16.30
CA LEU A 233 -0.73 -0.48 -16.67
C LEU A 233 -1.01 0.72 -17.57
N ASP A 234 -1.97 0.60 -18.50
CA ASP A 234 -2.44 1.74 -19.31
C ASP A 234 -3.09 2.82 -18.44
N VAL A 235 -3.93 2.40 -17.47
CA VAL A 235 -4.57 3.32 -16.52
C VAL A 235 -3.52 4.05 -15.69
N LEU A 236 -2.53 3.34 -15.14
CA LEU A 236 -1.42 3.93 -14.37
C LEU A 236 -0.60 4.91 -15.23
N ALA A 237 -0.26 4.53 -16.46
CA ALA A 237 0.53 5.39 -17.35
C ALA A 237 -0.21 6.69 -17.70
N LYS A 238 -1.51 6.61 -17.93
CA LYS A 238 -2.34 7.73 -18.36
C LYS A 238 -2.74 8.68 -17.22
N LEU A 239 -3.06 8.14 -16.03
CA LEU A 239 -3.70 8.89 -14.94
C LEU A 239 -2.94 8.82 -13.60
N GLY A 240 -1.96 7.94 -13.46
CA GLY A 240 -1.28 7.66 -12.20
C GLY A 240 -0.18 8.65 -11.82
N GLY A 241 0.60 8.25 -10.81
CA GLY A 241 1.80 8.90 -10.31
C GLY A 241 2.95 7.90 -10.20
N PHE A 242 4.20 8.37 -10.15
CA PHE A 242 5.35 7.49 -9.94
C PHE A 242 5.33 6.85 -8.54
N ASP A 243 4.80 7.54 -7.54
CA ASP A 243 4.52 7.02 -6.20
C ASP A 243 3.54 5.85 -6.24
N ILE A 244 2.38 6.00 -6.90
CA ILE A 244 1.36 4.95 -7.03
C ILE A 244 1.92 3.75 -7.81
N ALA A 245 2.61 3.99 -8.92
CA ALA A 245 3.22 2.94 -9.73
C ALA A 245 4.33 2.20 -8.95
N GLY A 246 5.15 2.92 -8.19
CA GLY A 246 6.14 2.35 -7.28
C GLY A 246 5.50 1.50 -6.18
N LEU A 247 4.45 2.00 -5.53
CA LEU A 247 3.68 1.25 -4.51
C LEU A 247 3.01 0.00 -5.11
N CYS A 248 2.49 0.06 -6.34
CA CYS A 248 2.02 -1.13 -7.05
C CYS A 248 3.15 -2.18 -7.13
N GLY A 249 4.37 -1.73 -7.47
CA GLY A 249 5.56 -2.58 -7.45
C GLY A 249 5.91 -3.14 -6.07
N VAL A 250 5.68 -2.39 -4.99
CA VAL A 250 5.89 -2.88 -3.61
C VAL A 250 4.95 -4.05 -3.29
N PHE A 251 3.66 -3.97 -3.64
CA PHE A 251 2.73 -5.09 -3.43
C PHE A 251 3.08 -6.31 -4.28
N LEU A 252 3.45 -6.11 -5.55
CA LEU A 252 3.93 -7.20 -6.41
C LEU A 252 5.24 -7.82 -5.86
N GLY A 253 6.15 -6.98 -5.37
CA GLY A 253 7.39 -7.41 -4.72
C GLY A 253 7.13 -8.21 -3.45
N GLY A 254 6.16 -7.81 -2.63
CA GLY A 254 5.73 -8.57 -1.45
C GLY A 254 5.30 -10.00 -1.80
N ALA A 255 4.51 -10.15 -2.86
CA ALA A 255 4.06 -11.45 -3.33
C ALA A 255 5.17 -12.31 -3.94
N LEU A 256 6.14 -11.68 -4.64
CA LEU A 256 7.32 -12.34 -5.21
C LEU A 256 8.30 -12.81 -4.14
N GLU A 257 8.52 -11.99 -3.14
CA GLU A 257 9.53 -12.23 -2.11
C GLU A 257 8.97 -12.90 -0.84
N GLY A 258 7.64 -13.09 -0.74
CA GLY A 258 7.01 -13.65 0.46
C GLY A 258 7.10 -12.71 1.67
N VAL A 259 6.97 -11.40 1.45
CA VAL A 259 7.00 -10.37 2.52
C VAL A 259 5.62 -9.76 2.67
N PRO A 260 5.00 -9.80 3.87
CA PRO A 260 3.74 -9.12 4.12
C PRO A 260 3.88 -7.60 3.96
N ILE A 261 2.92 -6.99 3.27
CA ILE A 261 2.89 -5.55 3.02
C ILE A 261 1.67 -4.93 3.73
N LEU A 262 1.91 -4.17 4.78
CA LEU A 262 0.88 -3.36 5.44
C LEU A 262 0.47 -2.22 4.52
N MET A 263 -0.75 -2.29 4.02
CA MET A 263 -1.34 -1.30 3.14
C MET A 263 -1.83 -0.11 3.96
N ASP A 264 -1.29 1.07 3.70
CA ASP A 264 -1.75 2.33 4.30
C ASP A 264 -3.14 2.73 3.77
N GLY A 265 -3.46 4.00 3.71
CA GLY A 265 -4.76 4.55 3.37
C GLY A 265 -5.16 4.44 1.89
N PHE A 266 -5.96 5.38 1.44
CA PHE A 266 -6.61 5.36 0.12
C PHE A 266 -5.62 5.24 -1.05
N ILE A 267 -4.54 6.03 -1.06
CA ILE A 267 -3.57 6.02 -2.16
C ILE A 267 -2.87 4.66 -2.27
N SER A 268 -2.41 4.12 -1.14
CA SER A 268 -1.83 2.77 -1.07
C SER A 268 -2.83 1.69 -1.50
N SER A 269 -4.11 1.81 -1.14
CA SER A 269 -5.13 0.84 -1.54
C SER A 269 -5.39 0.86 -3.05
N VAL A 270 -5.33 2.03 -3.69
CA VAL A 270 -5.40 2.14 -5.16
C VAL A 270 -4.19 1.50 -5.83
N ALA A 271 -2.99 1.68 -5.28
CA ALA A 271 -1.80 1.00 -5.76
C ALA A 271 -1.89 -0.53 -5.60
N ALA A 272 -2.42 -1.02 -4.48
CA ALA A 272 -2.69 -2.44 -4.26
C ALA A 272 -3.74 -2.97 -5.26
N LEU A 273 -4.79 -2.19 -5.56
CA LEU A 273 -5.78 -2.54 -6.57
C LEU A 273 -5.14 -2.70 -7.95
N CYS A 274 -4.24 -1.80 -8.34
CA CYS A 274 -3.47 -1.92 -9.57
C CYS A 274 -2.64 -3.22 -9.59
N ALA A 275 -1.95 -3.54 -8.49
CA ALA A 275 -1.13 -4.74 -8.36
C ALA A 275 -1.97 -6.02 -8.50
N VAL A 276 -3.12 -6.09 -7.83
CA VAL A 276 -4.03 -7.24 -7.87
C VAL A 276 -4.71 -7.38 -9.24
N ARG A 277 -5.00 -6.26 -9.93
CA ARG A 277 -5.51 -6.29 -11.30
C ARG A 277 -4.47 -6.72 -12.33
N LEU A 278 -3.19 -6.39 -12.11
CA LEU A 278 -2.07 -6.88 -12.93
C LEU A 278 -1.78 -8.35 -12.67
N CYS A 279 -1.83 -8.77 -11.41
CA CYS A 279 -1.57 -10.13 -10.99
C CYS A 279 -2.45 -10.49 -9.78
N PRO A 280 -3.56 -11.23 -9.96
CA PRO A 280 -4.46 -11.57 -8.84
C PRO A 280 -3.78 -12.29 -7.67
N ALA A 281 -2.74 -13.08 -7.94
CA ALA A 281 -1.96 -13.76 -6.90
C ALA A 281 -1.20 -12.79 -5.97
N ALA A 282 -1.05 -11.52 -6.35
CA ALA A 282 -0.44 -10.49 -5.49
C ALA A 282 -1.29 -10.17 -4.26
N ALA A 283 -2.59 -10.46 -4.28
CA ALA A 283 -3.51 -10.24 -3.15
C ALA A 283 -3.05 -10.93 -1.86
N LYS A 284 -2.25 -12.01 -1.95
CA LYS A 284 -1.69 -12.73 -0.79
C LYS A 284 -0.73 -11.88 0.06
N ALA A 285 -0.10 -10.86 -0.54
CA ALA A 285 0.84 -9.98 0.16
C ALA A 285 0.19 -8.70 0.70
N VAL A 286 -1.09 -8.44 0.41
CA VAL A 286 -1.80 -7.22 0.79
C VAL A 286 -2.49 -7.40 2.14
N PHE A 287 -2.05 -6.65 3.16
CA PHE A 287 -2.63 -6.63 4.50
C PHE A 287 -3.17 -5.23 4.81
N ALA A 288 -4.51 -5.11 4.90
CA ALA A 288 -5.15 -3.82 5.15
C ALA A 288 -4.94 -3.38 6.60
N SER A 289 -4.36 -2.20 6.79
CA SER A 289 -4.12 -1.63 8.12
C SER A 289 -5.34 -0.89 8.66
N HIS A 290 -5.84 0.09 7.92
CA HIS A 290 -6.95 0.93 8.33
C HIS A 290 -7.84 1.32 7.15
N VAL A 291 -9.04 1.77 7.45
CA VAL A 291 -9.88 2.47 6.47
C VAL A 291 -9.59 3.97 6.53
N SER A 292 -9.20 4.54 5.40
CA SER A 292 -9.00 6.00 5.29
C SER A 292 -10.33 6.75 5.34
N ALA A 293 -10.32 8.00 5.81
CA ALA A 293 -11.48 8.89 5.77
C ALA A 293 -11.83 9.39 4.34
N GLU A 294 -11.04 9.05 3.32
CA GLU A 294 -11.37 9.38 1.91
C GLU A 294 -12.64 8.62 1.44
N PRO A 295 -13.54 9.28 0.68
CA PRO A 295 -14.87 8.71 0.34
C PRO A 295 -14.82 7.35 -0.34
N ALA A 296 -13.81 7.11 -1.18
CA ALA A 296 -13.67 5.88 -1.95
C ALA A 296 -12.96 4.74 -1.19
N ALA A 297 -12.50 4.98 0.04
CA ALA A 297 -11.66 4.01 0.76
C ALA A 297 -12.35 2.65 0.93
N HIS A 298 -13.62 2.63 1.37
CA HIS A 298 -14.39 1.39 1.48
C HIS A 298 -14.57 0.68 0.15
N MET A 299 -14.89 1.42 -0.91
CA MET A 299 -15.11 0.83 -2.26
C MET A 299 -13.84 0.11 -2.77
N VAL A 300 -12.66 0.68 -2.50
CA VAL A 300 -11.39 0.05 -2.90
C VAL A 300 -11.07 -1.16 -2.03
N LEU A 301 -11.30 -1.10 -0.71
CA LEU A 301 -11.13 -2.23 0.20
C LEU A 301 -12.05 -3.39 -0.18
N ASP A 302 -13.32 -3.11 -0.48
CA ASP A 302 -14.31 -4.11 -0.92
C ASP A 302 -13.86 -4.77 -2.24
N ALA A 303 -13.37 -3.97 -3.20
CA ALA A 303 -12.84 -4.49 -4.47
C ALA A 303 -11.58 -5.35 -4.31
N LEU A 304 -10.81 -5.13 -3.25
CA LEU A 304 -9.66 -5.95 -2.86
C LEU A 304 -10.07 -7.18 -2.02
N GLY A 305 -11.30 -7.24 -1.52
CA GLY A 305 -11.75 -8.26 -0.57
C GLY A 305 -10.99 -8.20 0.76
N LYS A 306 -10.65 -6.98 1.23
CA LYS A 306 -9.86 -6.76 2.45
C LYS A 306 -10.66 -6.00 3.50
N ALA A 307 -10.59 -6.49 4.74
CA ALA A 307 -11.12 -5.79 5.91
C ALA A 307 -10.01 -5.05 6.65
N PRO A 308 -10.21 -3.78 7.04
CA PRO A 308 -9.23 -3.02 7.79
C PRO A 308 -9.19 -3.45 9.25
N LEU A 309 -8.00 -3.40 9.89
CA LEU A 309 -7.85 -3.64 11.33
C LEU A 309 -8.29 -2.44 12.17
N ILE A 310 -8.14 -1.22 11.63
CA ILE A 310 -8.37 0.04 12.35
C ILE A 310 -9.41 0.90 11.63
N THR A 311 -10.36 1.43 12.39
CA THR A 311 -11.30 2.47 11.96
C THR A 311 -11.13 3.68 12.89
N ALA A 312 -10.35 4.68 12.46
CA ALA A 312 -9.98 5.82 13.29
C ALA A 312 -9.99 7.16 12.50
N ASN A 313 -10.68 7.22 11.36
CA ASN A 313 -10.79 8.39 10.49
C ASN A 313 -9.42 8.99 10.07
N LEU A 314 -8.40 8.15 9.93
CA LEU A 314 -7.06 8.58 9.52
C LEU A 314 -7.06 9.05 8.06
N HIS A 315 -6.36 10.15 7.78
CA HIS A 315 -6.22 10.72 6.42
C HIS A 315 -4.93 11.55 6.25
N LEU A 316 -3.89 11.20 7.02
CA LEU A 316 -2.63 11.93 6.96
C LEU A 316 -1.77 11.49 5.77
N GLY A 317 -1.68 10.19 5.49
CA GLY A 317 -0.72 9.61 4.56
C GLY A 317 0.62 9.25 5.21
N GLU A 318 1.70 9.31 4.45
CA GLU A 318 3.09 8.98 4.86
C GLU A 318 3.29 7.53 5.34
N GLY A 319 2.26 6.67 5.37
CA GLY A 319 2.30 5.34 5.96
C GLY A 319 1.89 5.30 7.44
N THR A 320 1.31 6.38 7.95
CA THR A 320 0.96 6.51 9.37
C THR A 320 -0.05 5.47 9.83
N GLY A 321 -1.05 5.15 9.02
CA GLY A 321 -2.05 4.13 9.36
C GLY A 321 -1.47 2.71 9.31
N ALA A 322 -0.59 2.43 8.35
CA ALA A 322 0.11 1.16 8.27
C ALA A 322 1.01 0.94 9.50
N VAL A 323 1.79 1.95 9.87
CA VAL A 323 2.64 1.91 11.08
C VAL A 323 1.78 1.78 12.35
N ALA A 324 0.64 2.49 12.43
CA ALA A 324 -0.27 2.39 13.59
C ALA A 324 -0.83 0.97 13.79
N SER A 325 -0.95 0.16 12.74
CA SER A 325 -1.42 -1.23 12.83
C SER A 325 -0.35 -2.21 13.30
N SER A 326 0.94 -1.88 13.19
CA SER A 326 2.02 -2.83 13.48
C SER A 326 2.06 -3.34 14.93
N PRO A 327 1.68 -2.57 15.98
CA PRO A 327 1.57 -3.11 17.33
C PRO A 327 0.49 -4.19 17.49
N LEU A 328 -0.54 -4.20 16.65
CA LEU A 328 -1.55 -5.26 16.64
C LEU A 328 -0.95 -6.60 16.19
N TRP A 329 0.01 -6.57 15.27
CA TRP A 329 0.79 -7.75 14.88
C TRP A 329 1.63 -8.28 16.04
N ASP A 330 2.26 -7.40 16.82
CA ASP A 330 3.03 -7.79 18.01
C ASP A 330 2.14 -8.45 19.06
N MET A 331 0.95 -7.87 19.32
CA MET A 331 -0.03 -8.44 20.26
C MET A 331 -0.53 -9.81 19.80
N ALA A 332 -0.85 -9.95 18.50
CA ALA A 332 -1.26 -11.24 17.93
C ALA A 332 -0.15 -12.29 18.06
N LEU A 333 1.08 -11.93 17.70
CA LEU A 333 2.25 -12.82 17.82
C LEU A 333 2.55 -13.19 19.27
N ALA A 334 2.41 -12.27 20.21
CA ALA A 334 2.63 -12.55 21.63
C ALA A 334 1.66 -13.63 22.13
N VAL A 335 0.37 -13.57 21.74
CA VAL A 335 -0.60 -14.61 22.08
C VAL A 335 -0.30 -15.89 21.32
N TYR A 336 -0.03 -15.82 20.02
CA TYR A 336 0.28 -16.96 19.16
C TYR A 336 1.45 -17.80 19.69
N ARG A 337 2.49 -17.14 20.21
CA ARG A 337 3.71 -17.80 20.69
C ARG A 337 3.71 -18.14 22.19
N GLY A 338 3.01 -17.36 23.00
CA GLY A 338 3.14 -17.38 24.46
C GLY A 338 1.93 -17.87 25.25
N CYS A 339 0.76 -18.01 24.61
CA CYS A 339 -0.40 -18.56 25.29
C CYS A 339 -0.27 -20.07 25.44
N TYR A 340 -0.62 -20.60 26.61
CA TYR A 340 -0.63 -22.04 26.86
C TYR A 340 -1.72 -22.76 26.07
N SER A 341 -1.48 -24.01 25.72
CA SER A 341 -2.44 -24.86 25.00
C SER A 341 -3.49 -25.48 25.97
N PHE A 342 -4.61 -25.94 25.42
CA PHE A 342 -5.60 -26.72 26.18
C PHE A 342 -4.95 -27.93 26.89
N ALA A 343 -4.00 -28.61 26.22
CA ALA A 343 -3.31 -29.75 26.77
C ALA A 343 -2.42 -29.40 27.98
N GLU A 344 -1.65 -28.31 27.87
CA GLU A 344 -0.81 -27.79 28.97
C GLU A 344 -1.65 -27.31 30.16
N GLY A 345 -2.82 -26.72 29.89
CA GLY A 345 -3.76 -26.26 30.92
C GLY A 345 -4.60 -27.36 31.54
N GLY A 346 -4.57 -28.60 31.04
CA GLY A 346 -5.44 -29.70 31.48
C GLY A 346 -6.90 -29.41 31.21
N ILE A 347 -7.23 -28.61 30.21
CA ILE A 347 -8.58 -28.16 29.85
C ILE A 347 -9.00 -28.92 28.58
N ALA A 348 -10.25 -29.42 28.56
CA ALA A 348 -10.79 -30.04 27.36
C ALA A 348 -10.88 -28.98 26.19
N PRO A 349 -10.41 -29.29 24.98
CA PRO A 349 -10.55 -28.37 23.84
C PRO A 349 -12.02 -28.04 23.55
N TYR A 350 -12.25 -26.79 23.09
CA TYR A 350 -13.56 -26.41 22.60
C TYR A 350 -13.85 -27.07 21.26
N THR A 351 -15.09 -27.56 21.10
CA THR A 351 -15.58 -28.00 19.79
C THR A 351 -16.48 -26.92 19.19
N PRO A 352 -16.35 -26.63 17.87
CA PRO A 352 -17.28 -25.72 17.21
C PRO A 352 -18.72 -26.16 17.46
N GLN A 353 -19.56 -25.24 17.92
CA GLN A 353 -21.00 -25.45 18.04
C GLN A 353 -21.63 -24.95 16.73
N CYS A 354 -22.26 -25.82 15.96
CA CYS A 354 -22.96 -25.48 14.73
C CYS A 354 -24.25 -24.69 15.01
#